data_30526dcea303654160bceb96541ad1fc
#
_entry.id   30526dcea303654160bceb96541ad1fc
#
_cell.length_a   1.000
_cell.length_b   1.000
_cell.length_c   1.000
_cell.angle_alpha   90.00
_cell.angle_beta   90.00
_cell.angle_gamma   90.00
#
_symmetry.space_group_name_H-M   'P 1'
#
loop_
_entity.id
_entity.type
_entity.pdbx_description
1 polymer ?
#
loop_
_entity_poly.entity_id
_entity_poly.type
_entity_poly.pdbx_seq_one_letter_code
_entity_poly.pdbx_strand_id
1 'polypeptide(L)'
;MDSPNLIRKRALTASLCALAEARASDVPALLERLYGLGAQWRGSHPLNEMRGAGAIASRVWLPLIEAFPDLERRDLIVAGGTFEGRDYVAMVGHYCGTMRRDWLGIPATGAPVFIRYGEVHRVVDGRITQSNCLWDVLDVIRQAGFWPLAPSLGVEGMWPGPVTGDGLAFRDADPVESAASLAQTLAMHGTLGAYDDLNGEGREGLLTMPQKQHWHPKMMWYGPSGIGTTRGLQGFVDCHQLPFRRAFPKRKGGGQWDEIADLKAQHGGGHYIRIGDGPYSVTGGWPSVFAMHSGPDFLGVPATGKPVTMRVMDFYLH
;
A
#
# COMPACT_ATOMS: atom_id res chain seq x y z
N MET A 1 -22.20 -8.78 21.72
CA MET A 1 -20.76 -9.21 21.79
C MET A 1 -20.09 -8.70 20.53
N ASP A 2 -18.92 -8.06 20.65
CA ASP A 2 -18.16 -7.61 19.49
C ASP A 2 -17.79 -8.81 18.59
N SER A 3 -17.79 -8.62 17.29
CA SER A 3 -17.40 -9.68 16.34
C SER A 3 -15.90 -10.00 16.47
N PRO A 4 -15.47 -11.21 16.09
CA PRO A 4 -14.04 -11.56 16.05
C PRO A 4 -13.21 -10.57 15.19
N ASN A 5 -13.81 -10.06 14.10
CA ASN A 5 -13.17 -9.06 13.24
C ASN A 5 -12.95 -7.75 13.99
N LEU A 6 -13.94 -7.24 14.71
CA LEU A 6 -13.82 -6.00 15.48
C LEU A 6 -12.80 -6.13 16.61
N ILE A 7 -12.82 -7.25 17.35
CA ILE A 7 -11.84 -7.54 18.40
C ILE A 7 -10.42 -7.52 17.82
N ARG A 8 -10.22 -8.17 16.68
CA ARG A 8 -8.93 -8.23 16.00
C ARG A 8 -8.43 -6.86 15.55
N LYS A 9 -9.30 -6.05 14.93
CA LYS A 9 -8.98 -4.67 14.52
C LYS A 9 -8.50 -3.84 15.71
N ARG A 10 -9.27 -3.82 16.79
CA ARG A 10 -8.93 -3.05 18.01
C ARG A 10 -7.62 -3.50 18.65
N ALA A 11 -7.45 -4.80 18.83
CA ALA A 11 -6.26 -5.37 19.46
C ALA A 11 -4.99 -5.07 18.66
N LEU A 12 -5.04 -5.22 17.33
CA LEU A 12 -3.88 -4.98 16.48
C LEU A 12 -3.54 -3.48 16.41
N THR A 13 -4.53 -2.61 16.25
CA THR A 13 -4.32 -1.15 16.26
C THR A 13 -3.65 -0.71 17.55
N ALA A 14 -4.18 -1.11 18.71
CA ALA A 14 -3.61 -0.77 20.01
C ALA A 14 -2.16 -1.27 20.15
N SER A 15 -1.87 -2.49 19.68
CA SER A 15 -0.52 -3.07 19.75
C SER A 15 0.48 -2.33 18.84
N LEU A 16 0.08 -1.94 17.64
CA LEU A 16 0.94 -1.20 16.71
C LEU A 16 1.16 0.26 17.15
N CYS A 17 0.16 0.91 17.74
CA CYS A 17 0.33 2.22 18.36
C CYS A 17 1.32 2.14 19.54
N ALA A 18 1.13 1.18 20.44
CA ALA A 18 2.03 0.98 21.57
C ALA A 18 3.48 0.66 21.13
N LEU A 19 3.64 -0.06 20.03
CA LEU A 19 4.96 -0.35 19.45
C LEU A 19 5.63 0.91 18.88
N ALA A 20 4.88 1.79 18.22
CA ALA A 20 5.40 3.04 17.67
C ALA A 20 5.89 3.99 18.77
N GLU A 21 5.20 4.01 19.92
CA GLU A 21 5.51 4.87 21.08
C GLU A 21 6.45 4.20 22.10
N ALA A 22 6.95 2.99 21.77
CA ALA A 22 7.77 2.21 22.71
C ALA A 22 9.17 2.81 22.89
N ARG A 23 9.76 2.57 24.06
CA ARG A 23 11.20 2.77 24.23
C ARG A 23 11.97 1.69 23.46
N ALA A 24 13.11 2.03 22.93
CA ALA A 24 13.94 1.11 22.17
C ALA A 24 14.23 -0.21 22.93
N SER A 25 14.40 -0.15 24.27
CA SER A 25 14.60 -1.32 25.14
C SER A 25 13.43 -2.29 25.13
N ASP A 26 12.21 -1.81 24.89
CA ASP A 26 10.99 -2.61 25.02
C ASP A 26 10.56 -3.24 23.68
N VAL A 27 11.08 -2.72 22.58
CA VAL A 27 10.74 -3.13 21.19
C VAL A 27 10.90 -4.65 20.97
N PRO A 28 11.99 -5.32 21.36
CA PRO A 28 12.12 -6.76 21.13
C PRO A 28 11.00 -7.56 21.81
N ALA A 29 10.71 -7.27 23.07
CA ALA A 29 9.67 -7.98 23.82
C ALA A 29 8.25 -7.69 23.29
N LEU A 30 7.99 -6.48 22.81
CA LEU A 30 6.71 -6.15 22.15
C LEU A 30 6.54 -6.93 20.86
N LEU A 31 7.57 -6.99 20.04
CA LEU A 31 7.53 -7.71 18.76
C LEU A 31 7.41 -9.24 18.95
N GLU A 32 8.06 -9.82 19.95
CA GLU A 32 7.91 -11.23 20.29
C GLU A 32 6.48 -11.60 20.73
N ARG A 33 5.77 -10.67 21.36
CA ARG A 33 4.34 -10.85 21.69
C ARG A 33 3.43 -10.65 20.48
N LEU A 34 3.75 -9.67 19.63
CA LEU A 34 2.92 -9.27 18.50
C LEU A 34 3.06 -10.24 17.32
N TYR A 35 4.26 -10.73 17.05
CA TYR A 35 4.52 -11.61 15.90
C TYR A 35 4.60 -13.08 16.30
N GLY A 36 4.03 -13.93 15.45
CA GLY A 36 4.19 -15.38 15.59
C GLY A 36 5.60 -15.86 15.25
N LEU A 37 5.94 -17.06 15.69
CA LEU A 37 7.24 -17.66 15.38
C LEU A 37 7.46 -17.75 13.87
N GLY A 38 8.61 -17.25 13.40
CA GLY A 38 8.95 -17.26 11.97
C GLY A 38 8.10 -16.37 11.09
N ALA A 39 7.33 -15.43 11.68
CA ALA A 39 6.50 -14.48 10.94
C ALA A 39 7.28 -13.78 9.83
N GLN A 40 6.64 -13.62 8.67
CA GLN A 40 7.23 -12.96 7.52
C GLN A 40 6.86 -11.47 7.53
N TRP A 41 7.86 -10.63 7.42
CA TRP A 41 7.68 -9.20 7.21
C TRP A 41 8.20 -8.82 5.83
N ARG A 42 7.41 -8.06 5.07
CA ARG A 42 7.71 -7.60 3.72
C ARG A 42 7.52 -6.09 3.66
N GLY A 43 8.57 -5.38 3.30
CA GLY A 43 8.57 -3.91 3.23
C GLY A 43 9.00 -3.36 1.91
N SER A 44 8.76 -2.05 1.73
CA SER A 44 9.32 -1.28 0.65
C SER A 44 10.86 -1.35 0.68
N HIS A 45 11.49 -1.18 -0.50
CA HIS A 45 12.94 -0.97 -0.52
C HIS A 45 13.31 0.28 0.31
N PRO A 46 14.41 0.27 1.08
CA PRO A 46 15.46 -0.75 1.20
C PRO A 46 15.20 -1.79 2.32
N LEU A 47 14.06 -1.76 3.01
CA LEU A 47 13.75 -2.69 4.10
C LEU A 47 13.59 -4.13 3.62
N ASN A 48 12.94 -4.34 2.47
CA ASN A 48 12.74 -5.64 1.81
C ASN A 48 12.08 -6.71 2.70
N GLU A 49 12.39 -7.98 2.47
CA GLU A 49 11.78 -9.09 3.19
C GLU A 49 12.68 -9.62 4.31
N MET A 50 12.05 -10.01 5.43
CA MET A 50 12.74 -10.62 6.56
C MET A 50 11.80 -11.54 7.35
N ARG A 51 12.37 -12.37 8.23
CA ARG A 51 11.61 -13.30 9.06
C ARG A 51 12.01 -13.22 10.53
N GLY A 52 10.99 -13.35 11.39
CA GLY A 52 11.13 -13.42 12.84
C GLY A 52 11.23 -12.05 13.52
N ALA A 53 10.74 -12.00 14.76
CA ALA A 53 10.63 -10.76 15.54
C ALA A 53 11.98 -10.05 15.74
N GLY A 54 13.07 -10.80 15.95
CA GLY A 54 14.40 -10.23 16.13
C GLY A 54 14.94 -9.48 14.91
N ALA A 55 14.72 -10.02 13.69
CA ALA A 55 15.11 -9.33 12.47
C ALA A 55 14.24 -8.08 12.23
N ILE A 56 12.94 -8.18 12.52
CA ILE A 56 12.01 -7.05 12.42
C ILE A 56 12.41 -5.95 13.42
N ALA A 57 12.78 -6.32 14.64
CA ALA A 57 13.27 -5.40 15.65
C ALA A 57 14.52 -4.64 15.17
N SER A 58 15.57 -5.38 14.81
CA SER A 58 16.88 -4.81 14.53
C SER A 58 16.94 -4.03 13.20
N ARG A 59 16.16 -4.42 12.20
CA ARG A 59 16.24 -3.83 10.87
C ARG A 59 15.15 -2.81 10.57
N VAL A 60 14.03 -2.83 11.29
CA VAL A 60 12.89 -1.93 11.04
C VAL A 60 12.65 -1.00 12.21
N TRP A 61 12.25 -1.55 13.37
CA TRP A 61 11.70 -0.74 14.45
C TRP A 61 12.74 0.01 15.27
N LEU A 62 13.86 -0.62 15.63
CA LEU A 62 14.91 0.07 16.37
C LEU A 62 15.52 1.24 15.58
N PRO A 63 15.91 1.09 14.30
CA PRO A 63 16.38 2.22 13.50
C PRO A 63 15.32 3.32 13.33
N LEU A 64 14.03 2.95 13.20
CA LEU A 64 12.95 3.91 13.06
C LEU A 64 12.77 4.73 14.35
N ILE A 65 12.65 4.07 15.50
CA ILE A 65 12.48 4.75 16.81
C ILE A 65 13.71 5.57 17.19
N GLU A 66 14.89 5.12 16.85
CA GLU A 66 16.12 5.88 17.06
C GLU A 66 16.18 7.15 16.20
N ALA A 67 15.68 7.08 14.98
CA ALA A 67 15.62 8.24 14.09
C ALA A 67 14.49 9.22 14.50
N PHE A 68 13.38 8.70 15.01
CA PHE A 68 12.20 9.44 15.43
C PHE A 68 11.86 9.16 16.90
N PRO A 69 12.54 9.82 17.88
CA PRO A 69 12.36 9.52 19.31
C PRO A 69 10.96 9.84 19.86
N ASP A 70 10.20 10.66 19.15
CA ASP A 70 8.81 11.04 19.40
C ASP A 70 7.85 10.44 18.38
N LEU A 71 8.15 9.23 17.89
CA LEU A 71 7.36 8.54 16.87
C LEU A 71 5.95 8.28 17.36
N GLU A 72 4.99 8.56 16.50
CA GLU A 72 3.56 8.38 16.71
C GLU A 72 2.97 7.66 15.49
N ARG A 73 1.99 6.77 15.70
CA ARG A 73 1.21 6.15 14.65
C ARG A 73 -0.18 6.79 14.54
N ARG A 74 -0.57 7.20 13.33
CA ARG A 74 -1.88 7.78 13.01
C ARG A 74 -2.54 7.01 11.89
N ASP A 75 -3.42 6.07 12.24
CA ASP A 75 -4.25 5.37 11.26
C ASP A 75 -5.33 6.32 10.72
N LEU A 76 -5.68 6.16 9.45
CA LEU A 76 -6.78 6.86 8.77
C LEU A 76 -7.92 5.91 8.40
N ILE A 77 -7.60 4.66 8.05
CA ILE A 77 -8.54 3.59 7.80
C ILE A 77 -8.00 2.32 8.44
N VAL A 78 -8.86 1.61 9.15
CA VAL A 78 -8.60 0.25 9.65
C VAL A 78 -9.74 -0.64 9.19
N ALA A 79 -9.46 -1.54 8.27
CA ALA A 79 -10.39 -2.53 7.76
C ALA A 79 -9.93 -3.94 8.11
N GLY A 80 -10.86 -4.84 8.37
CA GLY A 80 -10.56 -6.23 8.66
C GLY A 80 -11.51 -7.17 7.95
N GLY A 81 -11.06 -8.40 7.72
CA GLY A 81 -11.90 -9.41 7.07
C GLY A 81 -11.18 -10.74 6.89
N THR A 82 -11.93 -11.70 6.38
CA THR A 82 -11.41 -13.04 6.09
C THR A 82 -11.41 -13.25 4.58
N PHE A 83 -10.29 -13.71 4.05
CA PHE A 83 -10.15 -14.08 2.65
C PHE A 83 -9.45 -15.45 2.55
N GLU A 84 -10.06 -16.39 1.81
CA GLU A 84 -9.58 -17.78 1.68
C GLU A 84 -9.27 -18.45 3.03
N GLY A 85 -10.16 -18.27 4.00
CA GLY A 85 -10.00 -18.84 5.34
C GLY A 85 -8.87 -18.21 6.18
N ARG A 86 -8.35 -17.06 5.78
CA ARG A 86 -7.29 -16.35 6.47
C ARG A 86 -7.77 -14.98 6.92
N ASP A 87 -7.48 -14.65 8.17
CA ASP A 87 -7.86 -13.39 8.77
C ASP A 87 -6.82 -12.31 8.53
N TYR A 88 -7.30 -11.12 8.13
CA TYR A 88 -6.48 -9.97 7.83
C TYR A 88 -6.98 -8.72 8.54
N VAL A 89 -6.04 -7.84 8.87
CA VAL A 89 -6.29 -6.44 9.19
C VAL A 89 -5.44 -5.58 8.26
N ALA A 90 -6.09 -4.64 7.59
CA ALA A 90 -5.47 -3.72 6.65
C ALA A 90 -5.59 -2.29 7.20
N MET A 91 -4.51 -1.53 7.09
CA MET A 91 -4.39 -0.20 7.66
C MET A 91 -3.73 0.75 6.69
N VAL A 92 -4.20 1.98 6.59
CA VAL A 92 -3.52 3.08 5.91
C VAL A 92 -3.47 4.29 6.84
N GLY A 93 -2.34 4.97 6.86
CA GLY A 93 -2.11 6.09 7.73
C GLY A 93 -0.70 6.64 7.61
N HIS A 94 -0.22 7.26 8.69
CA HIS A 94 1.10 7.84 8.77
C HIS A 94 1.77 7.50 10.10
N TYR A 95 3.06 7.15 10.06
CA TYR A 95 3.93 7.41 11.19
C TYR A 95 4.36 8.87 11.10
N CYS A 96 4.44 9.55 12.23
CA CYS A 96 4.98 10.91 12.28
C CYS A 96 5.84 11.11 13.52
N GLY A 97 6.83 11.98 13.40
CA GLY A 97 7.74 12.31 14.47
C GLY A 97 8.80 13.29 13.99
N THR A 98 9.61 13.78 14.89
CA THR A 98 10.75 14.66 14.57
C THR A 98 11.95 13.82 14.17
N MET A 99 12.39 13.93 12.92
CA MET A 99 13.54 13.17 12.41
C MET A 99 14.84 13.72 12.97
N ARG A 100 15.32 13.12 14.07
CA ARG A 100 16.52 13.55 14.82
C ARG A 100 17.80 12.89 14.38
N ARG A 101 17.74 11.75 13.70
CA ARG A 101 18.90 11.02 13.19
C ARG A 101 18.61 10.55 11.76
N ASP A 102 19.66 10.22 11.04
CA ASP A 102 19.57 9.65 9.70
C ASP A 102 18.78 8.33 9.74
N TRP A 103 17.93 8.14 8.74
CA TRP A 103 17.12 6.94 8.59
C TRP A 103 17.17 6.43 7.16
N LEU A 104 17.54 5.15 6.98
CA LEU A 104 17.67 4.50 5.67
C LEU A 104 18.62 5.26 4.71
N GLY A 105 19.64 5.94 5.25
CA GLY A 105 20.55 6.76 4.48
C GLY A 105 20.01 8.16 4.11
N ILE A 106 18.83 8.51 4.58
CA ILE A 106 18.22 9.85 4.41
C ILE A 106 18.71 10.71 5.59
N PRO A 107 19.33 11.89 5.33
CA PRO A 107 19.81 12.77 6.38
C PRO A 107 18.71 13.30 7.30
N ALA A 108 19.00 13.44 8.58
CA ALA A 108 18.09 14.01 9.57
C ALA A 108 17.66 15.43 9.18
N THR A 109 16.36 15.69 9.25
CA THR A 109 15.80 17.01 8.94
C THR A 109 15.78 17.95 10.14
N GLY A 110 15.76 17.40 11.37
CA GLY A 110 15.46 18.13 12.60
C GLY A 110 14.02 18.64 12.71
N ALA A 111 13.18 18.32 11.75
CA ALA A 111 11.79 18.76 11.61
C ALA A 111 10.81 17.58 11.68
N PRO A 112 9.51 17.83 11.89
CA PRO A 112 8.48 16.79 11.75
C PRO A 112 8.46 16.19 10.35
N VAL A 113 8.40 14.86 10.28
CA VAL A 113 8.30 14.09 9.05
C VAL A 113 7.14 13.10 9.15
N PHE A 114 6.41 12.93 8.06
CA PHE A 114 5.32 11.97 7.95
C PHE A 114 5.75 10.82 7.03
N ILE A 115 5.66 9.59 7.53
CA ILE A 115 5.91 8.38 6.74
C ILE A 115 4.56 7.76 6.42
N ARG A 116 4.04 7.98 5.22
CA ARG A 116 2.81 7.35 4.78
C ARG A 116 2.98 5.84 4.67
N TYR A 117 2.01 5.09 5.14
CA TYR A 117 2.00 3.63 4.99
C TYR A 117 0.67 3.09 4.49
N GLY A 118 0.75 1.94 3.80
CA GLY A 118 -0.30 0.96 3.64
C GLY A 118 0.21 -0.37 4.18
N GLU A 119 -0.51 -0.97 5.10
CA GLU A 119 -0.10 -2.22 5.76
C GLU A 119 -1.24 -3.24 5.73
N VAL A 120 -0.90 -4.50 5.46
CA VAL A 120 -1.83 -5.62 5.57
C VAL A 120 -1.17 -6.71 6.37
N HIS A 121 -1.81 -7.07 7.48
CA HIS A 121 -1.33 -8.07 8.42
C HIS A 121 -2.24 -9.28 8.42
N ARG A 122 -1.66 -10.47 8.18
CA ARG A 122 -2.34 -11.74 8.42
C ARG A 122 -2.21 -12.11 9.90
N VAL A 123 -3.35 -12.37 10.54
CA VAL A 123 -3.43 -12.65 11.96
C VAL A 123 -3.89 -14.09 12.20
N VAL A 124 -3.19 -14.82 13.06
CA VAL A 124 -3.58 -16.16 13.52
C VAL A 124 -3.40 -16.17 15.04
N ASP A 125 -4.42 -16.59 15.76
CA ASP A 125 -4.43 -16.68 17.23
C ASP A 125 -3.94 -15.39 17.91
N GLY A 126 -4.41 -14.24 17.40
CA GLY A 126 -4.07 -12.91 17.92
C GLY A 126 -2.65 -12.43 17.59
N ARG A 127 -1.86 -13.18 16.80
CA ARG A 127 -0.50 -12.81 16.41
C ARG A 127 -0.36 -12.61 14.92
N ILE A 128 0.48 -11.68 14.54
CA ILE A 128 0.82 -11.45 13.12
C ILE A 128 1.70 -12.59 12.63
N THR A 129 1.29 -13.25 11.56
CA THR A 129 2.10 -14.28 10.87
C THR A 129 2.72 -13.79 9.59
N GLN A 130 2.15 -12.71 9.01
CA GLN A 130 2.67 -12.04 7.83
C GLN A 130 2.29 -10.57 7.86
N SER A 131 3.23 -9.70 7.55
CA SER A 131 3.01 -8.28 7.29
C SER A 131 3.45 -7.94 5.87
N ASN A 132 2.62 -7.19 5.15
CA ASN A 132 3.02 -6.52 3.93
C ASN A 132 2.91 -5.02 4.21
N CYS A 133 4.02 -4.29 4.09
CA CYS A 133 4.14 -2.89 4.52
C CYS A 133 4.69 -2.05 3.37
N LEU A 134 3.83 -1.31 2.70
CA LEU A 134 4.24 -0.30 1.74
C LEU A 134 4.41 1.04 2.48
N TRP A 135 5.63 1.40 2.77
CA TRP A 135 5.98 2.69 3.35
C TRP A 135 6.51 3.61 2.26
N ASP A 136 5.99 4.82 2.17
CA ASP A 136 6.38 5.79 1.15
C ASP A 136 7.70 6.50 1.52
N VAL A 137 8.80 5.73 1.41
CA VAL A 137 10.16 6.22 1.69
C VAL A 137 10.55 7.36 0.74
N LEU A 138 10.02 7.35 -0.49
CA LEU A 138 10.28 8.43 -1.46
C LEU A 138 9.72 9.77 -0.96
N ASP A 139 8.56 9.76 -0.28
CA ASP A 139 8.03 10.97 0.34
C ASP A 139 8.91 11.48 1.50
N VAL A 140 9.53 10.58 2.27
CA VAL A 140 10.50 10.98 3.30
C VAL A 140 11.73 11.66 2.67
N ILE A 141 12.23 11.13 1.55
CA ILE A 141 13.32 11.76 0.79
C ILE A 141 12.92 13.17 0.36
N ARG A 142 11.69 13.34 -0.14
CA ARG A 142 11.15 14.66 -0.53
C ARG A 142 11.06 15.62 0.66
N GLN A 143 10.56 15.16 1.80
CA GLN A 143 10.47 15.97 3.03
C GLN A 143 11.85 16.36 3.57
N ALA A 144 12.88 15.54 3.31
CA ALA A 144 14.27 15.86 3.62
C ALA A 144 14.93 16.85 2.62
N GLY A 145 14.17 17.33 1.63
CA GLY A 145 14.66 18.32 0.65
C GLY A 145 15.34 17.72 -0.57
N PHE A 146 15.27 16.39 -0.76
CA PHE A 146 15.83 15.71 -1.92
C PHE A 146 14.74 15.17 -2.81
N TRP A 147 14.97 15.19 -4.13
CA TRP A 147 14.04 14.62 -5.09
C TRP A 147 14.78 13.95 -6.24
N PRO A 148 14.83 12.60 -6.28
CA PRO A 148 15.65 11.89 -7.26
C PRO A 148 14.93 11.61 -8.59
N LEU A 149 13.67 12.02 -8.74
CA LEU A 149 12.84 11.74 -9.90
C LEU A 149 12.53 13.02 -10.70
N ALA A 150 11.86 12.85 -11.85
CA ALA A 150 11.22 13.97 -12.53
C ALA A 150 10.15 14.62 -11.64
N PRO A 151 9.70 15.85 -11.94
CA PRO A 151 8.58 16.47 -11.22
C PRO A 151 7.38 15.51 -11.16
N SER A 152 6.72 15.46 -9.99
CA SER A 152 5.56 14.59 -9.78
C SER A 152 4.44 14.89 -10.76
N LEU A 153 3.73 13.86 -11.16
CA LEU A 153 2.64 13.98 -12.13
C LEU A 153 1.37 14.60 -11.51
N GLY A 154 1.11 14.29 -10.25
CA GLY A 154 0.02 14.85 -9.44
C GLY A 154 0.55 15.69 -8.28
N VAL A 155 -0.28 15.88 -7.25
CA VAL A 155 0.06 16.70 -6.07
C VAL A 155 0.68 15.83 -4.97
N GLU A 156 1.86 16.20 -4.50
CA GLU A 156 2.55 15.53 -3.40
C GLU A 156 2.03 15.96 -2.03
N GLY A 157 2.10 15.05 -1.04
CA GLY A 157 1.82 15.37 0.36
C GLY A 157 0.34 15.58 0.69
N MET A 158 -0.58 15.25 -0.20
CA MET A 158 -2.01 15.47 -0.04
C MET A 158 -2.78 14.15 0.11
N TRP A 159 -2.82 13.62 1.33
CA TRP A 159 -3.50 12.36 1.66
C TRP A 159 -4.43 12.54 2.86
N PRO A 160 -5.52 13.32 2.72
CA PRO A 160 -6.53 13.41 3.77
C PRO A 160 -7.19 12.05 3.99
N GLY A 161 -7.70 11.82 5.19
CA GLY A 161 -8.50 10.63 5.49
C GLY A 161 -9.81 10.59 4.68
N PRO A 162 -10.61 9.53 4.87
CA PRO A 162 -11.90 9.39 4.19
C PRO A 162 -12.80 10.61 4.43
N VAL A 163 -13.51 11.05 3.39
CA VAL A 163 -14.40 12.22 3.46
C VAL A 163 -15.52 12.05 4.48
N THR A 164 -15.91 10.83 4.78
CA THR A 164 -16.91 10.47 5.80
C THR A 164 -16.38 10.59 7.23
N GLY A 165 -15.06 10.63 7.42
CA GLY A 165 -14.42 10.68 8.73
C GLY A 165 -14.56 9.44 9.59
N ASP A 166 -15.04 8.32 9.05
CA ASP A 166 -15.38 7.10 9.78
C ASP A 166 -14.41 5.93 9.57
N GLY A 167 -13.25 6.15 8.94
CA GLY A 167 -12.25 5.12 8.70
C GLY A 167 -11.71 4.43 9.96
N LEU A 168 -11.89 5.06 11.12
CA LEU A 168 -11.56 4.53 12.45
C LEU A 168 -12.80 4.24 13.30
N ALA A 169 -13.97 4.16 12.71
CA ALA A 169 -15.19 3.78 13.42
C ALA A 169 -15.15 2.27 13.74
N PHE A 170 -14.52 1.93 14.86
CA PHE A 170 -14.45 0.55 15.36
C PHE A 170 -15.81 0.03 15.78
N ARG A 171 -16.59 -0.38 14.81
CA ARG A 171 -17.91 -1.01 14.95
C ARG A 171 -17.97 -2.29 14.12
N ASP A 172 -18.94 -3.12 14.42
CA ASP A 172 -19.26 -4.27 13.57
C ASP A 172 -19.79 -3.78 12.22
N ALA A 173 -19.25 -4.30 11.15
CA ALA A 173 -19.70 -4.01 9.81
C ALA A 173 -20.83 -4.97 9.40
N ASP A 174 -21.76 -4.47 8.60
CA ASP A 174 -22.76 -5.30 7.98
C ASP A 174 -22.09 -6.23 6.94
N PRO A 175 -22.25 -7.57 7.07
CA PRO A 175 -21.68 -8.52 6.11
C PRO A 175 -22.18 -8.34 4.67
N VAL A 176 -23.42 -7.90 4.49
CA VAL A 176 -24.00 -7.66 3.16
C VAL A 176 -23.36 -6.43 2.52
N GLU A 177 -23.23 -5.34 3.26
CA GLU A 177 -22.52 -4.13 2.81
C GLU A 177 -21.06 -4.46 2.50
N SER A 178 -20.36 -5.18 3.38
CA SER A 178 -18.96 -5.58 3.19
C SER A 178 -18.76 -6.39 1.90
N ALA A 179 -19.65 -7.34 1.63
CA ALA A 179 -19.61 -8.14 0.41
C ALA A 179 -19.89 -7.29 -0.85
N ALA A 180 -20.84 -6.36 -0.77
CA ALA A 180 -21.21 -5.48 -1.86
C ALA A 180 -20.06 -4.52 -2.22
N SER A 181 -19.42 -3.90 -1.22
CA SER A 181 -18.26 -3.01 -1.40
C SER A 181 -17.10 -3.73 -2.08
N LEU A 182 -16.76 -4.94 -1.61
CA LEU A 182 -15.73 -5.76 -2.24
C LEU A 182 -16.11 -6.16 -3.67
N ALA A 183 -17.34 -6.60 -3.92
CA ALA A 183 -17.80 -7.00 -5.24
C ALA A 183 -17.71 -5.84 -6.25
N GLN A 184 -18.08 -4.64 -5.84
CA GLN A 184 -17.98 -3.44 -6.66
C GLN A 184 -16.52 -3.12 -7.03
N THR A 185 -15.60 -3.21 -6.08
CA THR A 185 -14.15 -3.04 -6.35
C THR A 185 -13.64 -4.08 -7.34
N LEU A 186 -13.99 -5.35 -7.16
CA LEU A 186 -13.56 -6.41 -8.07
C LEU A 186 -14.14 -6.25 -9.48
N ALA A 187 -15.39 -5.79 -9.60
CA ALA A 187 -16.00 -5.45 -10.89
C ALA A 187 -15.25 -4.30 -11.57
N MET A 188 -14.92 -3.25 -10.84
CA MET A 188 -14.09 -2.14 -11.33
C MET A 188 -12.71 -2.61 -11.80
N HIS A 189 -12.02 -3.46 -11.03
CA HIS A 189 -10.75 -4.05 -11.45
C HIS A 189 -10.89 -4.88 -12.74
N GLY A 190 -11.99 -5.59 -12.91
CA GLY A 190 -12.31 -6.30 -14.16
C GLY A 190 -12.33 -5.36 -15.36
N THR A 191 -12.93 -4.18 -15.20
CA THR A 191 -12.96 -3.17 -16.28
C THR A 191 -11.58 -2.60 -16.62
N LEU A 192 -10.73 -2.36 -15.61
CA LEU A 192 -9.33 -1.95 -15.83
C LEU A 192 -8.53 -3.01 -16.57
N GLY A 193 -8.73 -4.28 -16.25
CA GLY A 193 -8.05 -5.41 -16.88
C GLY A 193 -8.50 -5.70 -18.29
N ALA A 194 -9.75 -5.40 -18.62
CA ALA A 194 -10.33 -5.62 -19.96
C ALA A 194 -9.90 -4.55 -20.97
N TYR A 195 -9.58 -3.35 -20.50
CA TYR A 195 -9.14 -2.26 -21.37
C TYR A 195 -7.69 -2.48 -21.80
N ASP A 196 -7.46 -2.53 -23.09
CA ASP A 196 -6.13 -2.67 -23.69
C ASP A 196 -5.81 -1.49 -24.59
N ASP A 197 -4.96 -0.59 -24.12
CA ASP A 197 -4.48 0.58 -24.85
C ASP A 197 -3.48 0.26 -25.97
N LEU A 198 -3.08 -1.01 -26.11
CA LEU A 198 -2.25 -1.48 -27.25
C LEU A 198 -2.99 -1.37 -28.58
N ASN A 199 -4.31 -1.17 -28.56
CA ASN A 199 -5.13 -0.95 -29.76
C ASN A 199 -5.01 0.48 -30.33
N GLY A 200 -4.13 1.33 -29.79
CA GLY A 200 -3.85 2.64 -30.38
C GLY A 200 -4.79 3.78 -29.95
N GLU A 201 -5.70 3.53 -29.02
CA GLU A 201 -6.67 4.55 -28.57
C GLU A 201 -6.04 5.61 -27.66
N GLY A 202 -4.90 5.33 -27.04
CA GLY A 202 -4.12 6.27 -26.24
C GLY A 202 -4.94 6.93 -25.12
N ARG A 203 -4.72 8.22 -24.88
CA ARG A 203 -5.40 8.98 -23.84
C ARG A 203 -6.91 9.01 -24.00
N GLU A 204 -7.39 9.26 -25.21
CA GLU A 204 -8.83 9.38 -25.47
C GLU A 204 -9.55 8.06 -25.22
N GLY A 205 -8.95 6.96 -25.63
CA GLY A 205 -9.47 5.64 -25.30
C GLY A 205 -9.50 5.37 -23.78
N LEU A 206 -8.45 5.73 -23.05
CA LEU A 206 -8.43 5.58 -21.58
C LEU A 206 -9.53 6.41 -20.90
N LEU A 207 -9.90 7.55 -21.43
CA LEU A 207 -11.01 8.37 -20.91
C LEU A 207 -12.40 7.74 -21.14
N THR A 208 -12.49 6.75 -22.04
CA THR A 208 -13.73 5.99 -22.26
C THR A 208 -13.85 4.76 -21.37
N MET A 209 -12.85 4.45 -20.55
CA MET A 209 -12.91 3.33 -19.62
C MET A 209 -14.20 3.42 -18.76
N PRO A 210 -14.87 2.28 -18.49
CA PRO A 210 -16.14 2.27 -17.76
C PRO A 210 -16.00 2.53 -16.25
N GLN A 211 -14.87 3.04 -15.77
CA GLN A 211 -14.64 3.40 -14.36
C GLN A 211 -15.65 4.38 -13.81
N LYS A 212 -16.16 5.31 -14.64
CA LYS A 212 -17.21 6.22 -14.21
C LYS A 212 -18.54 5.55 -13.82
N GLN A 213 -18.70 4.26 -14.10
CA GLN A 213 -19.81 3.44 -13.58
C GLN A 213 -19.60 3.02 -12.13
N HIS A 214 -18.35 3.02 -11.67
CA HIS A 214 -17.93 2.56 -10.35
C HIS A 214 -17.45 3.72 -9.46
N TRP A 215 -16.97 4.80 -10.06
CA TRP A 215 -16.32 5.90 -9.35
C TRP A 215 -17.22 7.11 -9.22
N HIS A 216 -17.18 7.70 -8.04
CA HIS A 216 -17.81 9.00 -7.83
C HIS A 216 -17.14 10.04 -8.75
N PRO A 217 -17.89 10.97 -9.39
CA PRO A 217 -17.30 11.97 -10.31
C PRO A 217 -16.21 12.83 -9.68
N LYS A 218 -16.29 13.05 -8.37
CA LYS A 218 -15.31 13.82 -7.59
C LYS A 218 -14.32 12.95 -6.82
N MET A 219 -14.15 11.68 -7.20
CA MET A 219 -13.25 10.77 -6.49
C MET A 219 -11.83 11.35 -6.47
N MET A 220 -11.13 11.08 -5.38
CA MET A 220 -9.71 11.34 -5.23
C MET A 220 -8.95 10.03 -5.36
N TRP A 221 -7.86 10.06 -6.10
CA TRP A 221 -6.92 8.96 -6.16
C TRP A 221 -5.61 9.39 -5.49
N TYR A 222 -5.29 8.74 -4.39
CA TYR A 222 -4.13 9.07 -3.57
C TYR A 222 -2.95 8.17 -3.96
N GLY A 223 -2.28 8.49 -5.05
CA GLY A 223 -1.12 7.76 -5.55
C GLY A 223 0.11 7.85 -4.62
N PRO A 224 1.10 6.98 -4.82
CA PRO A 224 2.38 7.07 -4.12
C PRO A 224 3.18 8.27 -4.61
N SER A 225 4.18 8.69 -3.83
CA SER A 225 5.10 9.76 -4.22
C SER A 225 5.75 9.51 -5.57
N GLY A 226 5.92 10.57 -6.35
CA GLY A 226 6.33 10.53 -7.75
C GLY A 226 5.14 10.53 -8.72
N ILE A 227 4.07 9.82 -8.41
CA ILE A 227 2.80 9.93 -9.15
C ILE A 227 1.95 11.02 -8.52
N GLY A 228 1.79 11.01 -7.19
CA GLY A 228 1.05 12.01 -6.44
C GLY A 228 -0.47 11.81 -6.48
N THR A 229 -1.18 12.71 -5.78
CA THR A 229 -2.65 12.71 -5.67
C THR A 229 -3.28 13.37 -6.89
N THR A 230 -4.35 12.76 -7.39
CA THR A 230 -5.12 13.25 -8.55
C THR A 230 -6.62 13.21 -8.28
N ARG A 231 -7.41 13.83 -9.15
CA ARG A 231 -8.87 13.91 -9.01
C ARG A 231 -9.60 13.47 -10.28
N GLY A 232 -10.63 12.65 -10.08
CA GLY A 232 -11.50 12.17 -11.14
C GLY A 232 -10.82 11.24 -12.14
N LEU A 233 -11.58 10.75 -13.12
CA LEU A 233 -11.06 9.85 -14.14
C LEU A 233 -9.95 10.51 -14.98
N GLN A 234 -10.12 11.78 -15.34
CA GLN A 234 -9.13 12.49 -16.14
C GLN A 234 -7.77 12.57 -15.42
N GLY A 235 -7.75 13.01 -14.15
CA GLY A 235 -6.51 13.05 -13.36
C GLY A 235 -5.86 11.69 -13.20
N PHE A 236 -6.66 10.65 -12.96
CA PHE A 236 -6.16 9.27 -12.90
C PHE A 236 -5.56 8.79 -14.23
N VAL A 237 -6.19 9.14 -15.36
CA VAL A 237 -5.66 8.80 -16.68
C VAL A 237 -4.37 9.56 -16.94
N ASP A 238 -4.36 10.86 -16.78
CA ASP A 238 -3.23 11.72 -17.17
C ASP A 238 -1.99 11.51 -16.30
N CYS A 239 -2.19 11.33 -15.00
CA CYS A 239 -1.08 11.23 -14.04
C CYS A 239 -0.68 9.78 -13.69
N HIS A 240 -1.53 8.80 -13.95
CA HIS A 240 -1.21 7.41 -13.60
C HIS A 240 -1.34 6.46 -14.80
N GLN A 241 -2.54 6.26 -15.35
CA GLN A 241 -2.75 5.19 -16.31
C GLN A 241 -1.96 5.36 -17.60
N LEU A 242 -1.97 6.54 -18.18
CA LEU A 242 -1.30 6.79 -19.46
C LEU A 242 0.23 6.70 -19.34
N PRO A 243 0.90 7.38 -18.38
CA PRO A 243 2.35 7.24 -18.19
C PRO A 243 2.76 5.82 -17.86
N PHE A 244 2.02 5.17 -16.94
CA PHE A 244 2.27 3.81 -16.54
C PHE A 244 2.17 2.81 -17.69
N ARG A 245 1.10 2.88 -18.46
CA ARG A 245 0.86 1.98 -19.59
C ARG A 245 1.90 2.15 -20.70
N ARG A 246 2.34 3.39 -20.94
CA ARG A 246 3.41 3.68 -21.90
C ARG A 246 4.75 3.12 -21.46
N ALA A 247 5.13 3.30 -20.19
CA ALA A 247 6.39 2.80 -19.66
C ALA A 247 6.43 1.27 -19.57
N PHE A 248 5.27 0.63 -19.30
CA PHE A 248 5.14 -0.81 -19.12
C PHE A 248 4.14 -1.42 -20.10
N PRO A 249 4.40 -1.39 -21.42
CA PRO A 249 3.46 -1.89 -22.43
C PRO A 249 3.22 -3.39 -22.32
N LYS A 250 4.20 -4.15 -21.82
CA LYS A 250 4.12 -5.59 -21.56
C LYS A 250 3.88 -5.81 -20.07
N ARG A 251 2.63 -5.88 -19.62
CA ARG A 251 2.28 -5.96 -18.19
C ARG A 251 1.19 -6.96 -17.82
N LYS A 252 0.67 -7.73 -18.74
CA LYS A 252 -0.37 -8.70 -18.37
C LYS A 252 0.20 -9.93 -17.68
N GLY A 253 -0.55 -10.39 -16.71
CA GLY A 253 -0.24 -11.53 -15.90
C GLY A 253 -0.04 -12.81 -16.67
N GLY A 254 1.12 -12.97 -17.23
CA GLY A 254 1.68 -14.23 -17.69
C GLY A 254 1.16 -14.79 -18.99
N GLY A 255 2.03 -15.46 -19.67
CA GLY A 255 1.75 -16.34 -20.81
C GLY A 255 2.09 -15.78 -22.18
N GLN A 256 2.37 -14.49 -22.31
CA GLN A 256 2.82 -13.92 -23.59
C GLN A 256 4.31 -13.56 -23.62
N TRP A 257 5.00 -13.61 -22.49
CA TRP A 257 6.39 -13.20 -22.37
C TRP A 257 7.11 -14.15 -21.42
N ASP A 258 8.10 -14.85 -21.89
CA ASP A 258 8.84 -15.85 -21.09
C ASP A 258 9.42 -15.23 -19.82
N GLU A 259 10.02 -14.04 -19.90
CA GLU A 259 10.63 -13.35 -18.77
C GLU A 259 9.60 -12.98 -17.67
N ILE A 260 8.37 -12.63 -18.05
CA ILE A 260 7.27 -12.35 -17.11
C ILE A 260 6.71 -13.66 -16.53
N ALA A 261 6.62 -14.71 -17.36
CA ALA A 261 6.16 -16.02 -16.92
C ALA A 261 7.09 -16.61 -15.87
N ASP A 262 8.39 -16.50 -16.07
CA ASP A 262 9.42 -16.95 -15.11
C ASP A 262 9.34 -16.21 -13.79
N LEU A 263 9.19 -14.88 -13.81
CA LEU A 263 9.00 -14.09 -12.60
C LEU A 263 7.73 -14.49 -11.85
N LYS A 264 6.63 -14.71 -12.55
CA LYS A 264 5.37 -15.14 -11.94
C LYS A 264 5.49 -16.55 -11.36
N ALA A 265 6.17 -17.46 -12.03
CA ALA A 265 6.45 -18.78 -11.51
C ALA A 265 7.31 -18.73 -10.23
N GLN A 266 8.31 -17.86 -10.21
CA GLN A 266 9.23 -17.68 -9.08
C GLN A 266 8.56 -17.04 -7.86
N HIS A 267 7.72 -16.03 -8.05
CA HIS A 267 7.18 -15.21 -6.97
C HIS A 267 5.71 -15.54 -6.62
N GLY A 268 4.99 -16.28 -7.45
CA GLY A 268 3.54 -16.34 -7.38
C GLY A 268 2.97 -14.94 -7.70
N GLY A 269 1.81 -14.62 -7.23
CA GLY A 269 1.35 -13.24 -7.29
C GLY A 269 -0.06 -13.04 -7.81
N GLY A 270 -0.35 -11.78 -8.10
CA GLY A 270 -1.67 -11.27 -8.40
C GLY A 270 -2.28 -10.56 -7.19
N HIS A 271 -3.47 -9.99 -7.38
CA HIS A 271 -4.24 -9.35 -6.31
C HIS A 271 -4.90 -10.43 -5.44
N TYR A 272 -4.14 -10.97 -4.47
CA TYR A 272 -4.59 -12.08 -3.62
C TYR A 272 -5.20 -11.63 -2.29
N ILE A 273 -5.04 -10.36 -1.89
CA ILE A 273 -5.72 -9.79 -0.72
C ILE A 273 -7.03 -9.17 -1.21
N ARG A 274 -8.16 -9.58 -0.60
CA ARG A 274 -9.50 -9.11 -0.96
C ARG A 274 -10.35 -9.05 0.29
N ILE A 275 -10.57 -7.84 0.83
CA ILE A 275 -11.26 -7.61 2.09
C ILE A 275 -12.39 -6.61 1.86
N GLY A 276 -13.57 -6.88 2.42
CA GLY A 276 -14.65 -5.93 2.58
C GLY A 276 -14.98 -5.74 4.06
N ASP A 277 -15.17 -4.50 4.51
CA ASP A 277 -15.50 -4.15 5.89
C ASP A 277 -16.41 -2.91 5.91
N GLY A 278 -17.71 -3.13 5.86
CA GLY A 278 -18.69 -2.06 5.66
C GLY A 278 -18.48 -1.34 4.34
N PRO A 279 -18.44 0.00 4.35
CA PRO A 279 -18.23 0.79 3.13
C PRO A 279 -16.78 0.78 2.63
N TYR A 280 -15.90 0.03 3.28
CA TYR A 280 -14.49 -0.05 2.88
C TYR A 280 -14.18 -1.38 2.21
N SER A 281 -13.35 -1.33 1.19
CA SER A 281 -12.73 -2.52 0.63
C SER A 281 -11.22 -2.32 0.47
N VAL A 282 -10.48 -3.42 0.59
CA VAL A 282 -9.02 -3.42 0.44
C VAL A 282 -8.62 -4.55 -0.49
N THR A 283 -7.80 -4.22 -1.47
CA THR A 283 -7.20 -5.20 -2.38
C THR A 283 -5.69 -5.01 -2.44
N GLY A 284 -4.97 -6.03 -2.85
CA GLY A 284 -3.53 -5.92 -3.01
C GLY A 284 -2.83 -7.22 -3.33
N GLY A 285 -1.54 -7.14 -3.50
CA GLY A 285 -0.69 -8.29 -3.74
C GLY A 285 0.79 -7.99 -3.56
N TRP A 286 1.56 -9.05 -3.38
CA TRP A 286 2.99 -8.98 -3.14
C TRP A 286 3.74 -10.09 -3.88
N PRO A 287 4.09 -9.86 -5.16
CA PRO A 287 3.74 -8.74 -6.04
C PRO A 287 2.32 -8.87 -6.63
N SER A 288 1.77 -7.73 -7.08
CA SER A 288 0.48 -7.67 -7.79
C SER A 288 0.63 -7.69 -9.31
N VAL A 289 1.60 -6.96 -9.83
CA VAL A 289 1.81 -6.75 -11.26
C VAL A 289 3.21 -7.20 -11.67
N PHE A 290 3.28 -7.85 -12.82
CA PHE A 290 4.51 -8.23 -13.51
C PHE A 290 4.55 -7.48 -14.84
N ALA A 291 5.67 -6.85 -15.15
CA ALA A 291 5.80 -6.03 -16.35
C ALA A 291 7.23 -5.95 -16.86
N MET A 292 7.39 -5.53 -18.13
CA MET A 292 8.67 -5.12 -18.71
C MET A 292 8.75 -3.60 -18.72
N HIS A 293 9.82 -3.02 -18.17
CA HIS A 293 10.10 -1.59 -18.32
C HIS A 293 10.77 -1.35 -19.67
N SER A 294 9.99 -1.38 -20.75
CA SER A 294 10.46 -1.38 -22.14
C SER A 294 9.90 -0.23 -22.98
N GLY A 295 9.03 0.60 -22.43
CA GLY A 295 8.51 1.81 -23.05
C GLY A 295 9.38 3.04 -22.78
N PRO A 296 8.83 4.25 -22.88
CA PRO A 296 9.49 5.49 -22.44
C PRO A 296 9.89 5.45 -20.98
N ASP A 297 10.60 6.49 -20.54
CA ASP A 297 10.89 6.69 -19.11
C ASP A 297 9.62 6.70 -18.26
N PHE A 298 9.76 6.30 -17.00
CA PHE A 298 8.71 6.42 -16.01
C PHE A 298 9.21 7.25 -14.84
N LEU A 299 8.56 8.37 -14.58
CA LEU A 299 8.93 9.34 -13.51
C LEU A 299 10.39 9.83 -13.64
N GLY A 300 10.91 9.93 -14.85
CA GLY A 300 12.30 10.31 -15.12
C GLY A 300 13.31 9.17 -15.04
N VAL A 301 12.86 7.95 -14.72
CA VAL A 301 13.73 6.76 -14.77
C VAL A 301 13.71 6.17 -16.18
N PRO A 302 14.83 6.16 -16.90
CA PRO A 302 14.89 5.61 -18.26
C PRO A 302 14.49 4.14 -18.31
N ALA A 303 13.96 3.70 -19.45
CA ALA A 303 13.62 2.31 -19.67
C ALA A 303 14.84 1.40 -19.42
N THR A 304 14.64 0.39 -18.58
CA THR A 304 15.71 -0.54 -18.19
C THR A 304 15.80 -1.75 -19.12
N GLY A 305 14.76 -2.02 -19.92
CA GLY A 305 14.62 -3.26 -20.70
C GLY A 305 14.50 -4.52 -19.83
N LYS A 306 14.27 -4.37 -18.52
CA LYS A 306 14.22 -5.48 -17.55
C LYS A 306 12.81 -5.78 -17.10
N PRO A 307 12.53 -7.05 -16.73
CA PRO A 307 11.31 -7.39 -16.03
C PRO A 307 11.29 -6.76 -14.63
N VAL A 308 10.11 -6.31 -14.21
CA VAL A 308 9.86 -5.68 -12.90
C VAL A 308 8.64 -6.28 -12.23
N THR A 309 8.64 -6.25 -10.91
CA THR A 309 7.48 -6.60 -10.10
C THR A 309 6.99 -5.39 -9.33
N MET A 310 5.66 -5.23 -9.22
CA MET A 310 5.05 -4.13 -8.49
C MET A 310 4.19 -4.67 -7.36
N ARG A 311 4.27 -4.03 -6.20
CA ARG A 311 3.45 -4.31 -5.02
C ARG A 311 2.37 -3.26 -4.96
N VAL A 312 1.15 -3.70 -4.66
CA VAL A 312 -0.02 -2.81 -4.64
C VAL A 312 -0.82 -3.07 -3.37
N MET A 313 -1.30 -2.00 -2.78
CA MET A 313 -2.33 -1.99 -1.75
C MET A 313 -3.28 -0.85 -2.06
N ASP A 314 -4.53 -1.19 -2.28
CA ASP A 314 -5.57 -0.23 -2.59
C ASP A 314 -6.63 -0.26 -1.49
N PHE A 315 -6.98 0.91 -1.00
CA PHE A 315 -8.05 1.13 -0.03
C PHE A 315 -9.14 1.97 -0.70
N TYR A 316 -10.38 1.49 -0.65
CA TYR A 316 -11.53 2.13 -1.28
C TYR A 316 -12.58 2.47 -0.24
N LEU A 317 -13.19 3.64 -0.36
CA LEU A 317 -14.43 4.04 0.28
C LEU A 317 -15.54 4.05 -0.78
N HIS A 318 -16.65 3.37 -0.48
CA HIS A 318 -17.83 3.21 -1.33
C HIS A 318 -18.96 4.13 -0.91
#